data_fc2b7b4ca8518876fc875ecc4e42c8e5
#
_entry.id   fc2b7b4ca8518876fc875ecc4e42c8e5
#
_cell.length_a   1.000
_cell.length_b   1.000
_cell.length_c   1.000
_cell.angle_alpha   90.00
_cell.angle_beta   90.00
_cell.angle_gamma   90.00
#
_symmetry.space_group_name_H-M   'P 1'
#
loop_
_entity.id
_entity.type
_entity.pdbx_description
1 polymer ?
#
loop_
_entity_poly.entity_id
_entity_poly.type
_entity_poly.pdbx_seq_one_letter_code
_entity_poly.pdbx_strand_id
1 'polypeptide(L)'
;NDFKLKNKSNDIEYDVRDEKTETTANDTVSKSYEENISYVRNRFNVPINNDIVIRELVLKEGRKAFIVFIDGMVSTDMVDLAIIKTLLEIPYFSDDKIYSYETEIIDRFIAHSQAITTNSMDTIFEEVNFGGCAVFVDGFSKGFSLDVREWGTRSIGKPENEQSIYGPQEAFAEMLRNNTALVRKIIKSEKLIAEGIKIGSVSKTRGVMLYISDIANSDMVDEVRRRINSINIQYVIAIEEVAMMLEDKTFSLTSHIFATERPDRAARALTEGRVVLILNGSPRALIMPTNA
;
A
#
# COMPACT_ATOMS: atom_id res chain seq x y z
N ASN A 1 21.96 35.51 47.10
CA ASN A 1 22.55 34.42 46.34
C ASN A 1 21.62 34.06 45.19
N ASP A 2 21.81 34.78 44.09
CA ASP A 2 21.03 34.65 42.84
C ASP A 2 21.59 33.54 41.98
N PHE A 3 20.79 32.49 41.77
CA PHE A 3 21.07 31.48 40.75
C PHE A 3 20.39 31.91 39.45
N LYS A 4 21.13 32.55 38.55
CA LYS A 4 20.72 32.79 37.16
C LYS A 4 20.95 31.53 36.34
N LEU A 5 19.88 30.84 36.00
CA LEU A 5 19.87 29.82 34.96
C LEU A 5 19.93 30.47 33.57
N LYS A 6 21.05 30.30 32.88
CA LYS A 6 21.18 30.62 31.45
C LYS A 6 20.52 29.55 30.64
N ASN A 7 19.35 29.82 30.06
CA ASN A 7 18.77 29.05 28.97
C ASN A 7 19.65 29.25 27.73
N LYS A 8 20.37 28.22 27.31
CA LYS A 8 20.88 28.10 25.95
C LYS A 8 19.80 27.40 25.14
N SER A 9 19.05 28.16 24.35
CA SER A 9 18.26 27.64 23.24
C SER A 9 19.24 27.12 22.19
N ASN A 10 19.27 25.79 22.01
CA ASN A 10 19.85 25.19 20.82
C ASN A 10 18.79 25.29 19.70
N ASP A 11 18.93 26.33 18.89
CA ASP A 11 18.28 26.43 17.61
C ASP A 11 18.90 25.35 16.71
N ILE A 12 18.19 24.23 16.53
CA ILE A 12 18.50 23.26 15.49
C ILE A 12 17.93 23.85 14.22
N GLU A 13 18.76 24.53 13.46
CA GLU A 13 18.49 24.92 12.08
C GLU A 13 18.36 23.64 11.25
N TYR A 14 17.14 23.29 10.86
CA TYR A 14 16.92 22.28 9.82
C TYR A 14 17.29 22.91 8.48
N ASP A 15 18.44 22.54 7.98
CA ASP A 15 18.88 22.84 6.61
C ASP A 15 17.93 22.12 5.65
N VAL A 16 16.87 22.81 5.23
CA VAL A 16 15.99 22.37 4.14
C VAL A 16 16.81 22.53 2.87
N ARG A 17 17.56 21.50 2.52
CA ARG A 17 18.13 21.40 1.18
C ARG A 17 16.96 21.25 0.22
N ASP A 18 16.69 22.30 -0.53
CA ASP A 18 15.97 22.22 -1.80
C ASP A 18 16.77 21.30 -2.75
N GLU A 19 16.64 20.00 -2.58
CA GLU A 19 16.96 19.07 -3.65
C GLU A 19 15.95 19.32 -4.76
N LYS A 20 16.31 20.17 -5.70
CA LYS A 20 15.71 20.20 -7.02
C LYS A 20 15.98 18.85 -7.64
N THR A 21 15.10 17.90 -7.38
CA THR A 21 15.00 16.67 -8.15
C THR A 21 14.73 17.12 -9.59
N GLU A 22 15.68 16.91 -10.48
CA GLU A 22 15.46 17.09 -11.92
C GLU A 22 14.33 16.13 -12.30
N THR A 23 13.13 16.67 -12.44
CA THR A 23 11.94 15.94 -12.89
C THR A 23 12.24 15.51 -14.32
N THR A 24 12.52 14.23 -14.51
CA THR A 24 12.63 13.66 -15.84
C THR A 24 11.27 13.80 -16.53
N ALA A 25 11.25 13.98 -17.85
CA ALA A 25 10.00 14.24 -18.61
C ALA A 25 8.92 13.13 -18.46
N ASN A 26 9.23 12.02 -17.80
CA ASN A 26 8.33 10.88 -17.53
C ASN A 26 7.58 10.96 -16.19
N ASP A 27 7.87 11.94 -15.32
CA ASP A 27 7.28 12.01 -13.97
C ASP A 27 6.09 12.96 -13.88
N THR A 28 5.53 13.36 -15.03
CA THR A 28 4.37 14.25 -15.09
C THR A 28 3.14 13.55 -15.65
N VAL A 29 1.98 13.96 -15.16
CA VAL A 29 0.68 13.48 -15.66
C VAL A 29 0.54 13.85 -17.12
N SER A 30 0.32 12.85 -17.98
CA SER A 30 0.04 13.02 -19.39
C SER A 30 -1.43 13.33 -19.63
N LYS A 31 -1.73 14.00 -20.75
CA LYS A 31 -3.11 14.13 -21.25
C LYS A 31 -3.69 12.81 -21.77
N SER A 32 -2.85 11.83 -22.04
CA SER A 32 -3.25 10.52 -22.55
C SER A 32 -3.65 9.58 -21.41
N TYR A 33 -4.90 9.11 -21.46
CA TYR A 33 -5.39 8.06 -20.55
C TYR A 33 -4.48 6.82 -20.56
N GLU A 34 -4.11 6.34 -21.75
CA GLU A 34 -3.35 5.09 -21.92
C GLU A 34 -1.92 5.21 -21.38
N GLU A 35 -1.29 6.37 -21.50
CA GLU A 35 0.03 6.63 -20.91
C GLU A 35 -0.04 6.63 -19.39
N ASN A 36 -1.00 7.34 -18.81
CA ASN A 36 -1.17 7.42 -17.36
C ASN A 36 -1.47 6.06 -16.74
N ILE A 37 -2.42 5.30 -17.31
CA ILE A 37 -2.79 4.00 -16.74
C ILE A 37 -1.65 2.98 -16.87
N SER A 38 -0.90 3.02 -17.97
CA SER A 38 0.27 2.16 -18.17
C SER A 38 1.38 2.51 -17.19
N TYR A 39 1.63 3.80 -16.98
CA TYR A 39 2.62 4.27 -16.01
C TYR A 39 2.27 3.84 -14.59
N VAL A 40 1.01 4.04 -14.18
CA VAL A 40 0.52 3.65 -12.84
C VAL A 40 0.61 2.13 -12.64
N ARG A 41 0.21 1.33 -13.63
CA ARG A 41 0.32 -0.14 -13.56
C ARG A 41 1.76 -0.60 -13.41
N ASN A 42 2.66 -0.02 -14.18
CA ASN A 42 4.09 -0.37 -14.12
C ASN A 42 4.70 0.03 -12.77
N ARG A 43 4.45 1.25 -12.30
CA ARG A 43 5.02 1.77 -11.05
C ARG A 43 4.56 0.97 -9.82
N PHE A 44 3.29 0.56 -9.78
CA PHE A 44 2.73 -0.28 -8.72
C PHE A 44 2.90 -1.78 -8.93
N ASN A 45 3.55 -2.22 -10.01
CA ASN A 45 3.73 -3.64 -10.36
C ASN A 45 2.38 -4.41 -10.47
N VAL A 46 1.35 -3.80 -11.04
CA VAL A 46 0.07 -4.46 -11.29
C VAL A 46 0.18 -5.33 -12.55
N PRO A 47 -0.26 -6.60 -12.53
CA PRO A 47 -1.19 -7.23 -11.58
C PRO A 47 -0.54 -8.02 -10.42
N ILE A 48 0.78 -8.03 -10.26
CA ILE A 48 1.46 -8.81 -9.21
C ILE A 48 1.04 -8.26 -7.83
N ASN A 49 1.04 -6.94 -7.70
CA ASN A 49 0.64 -6.25 -6.48
C ASN A 49 -0.89 -6.28 -6.33
N ASN A 50 -1.38 -7.20 -5.51
CA ASN A 50 -2.79 -7.59 -5.48
C ASN A 50 -3.68 -6.67 -4.63
N ASP A 51 -3.10 -5.80 -3.81
CA ASP A 51 -3.82 -4.82 -2.99
C ASP A 51 -3.96 -3.45 -3.65
N ILE A 52 -3.37 -3.27 -4.85
CA ILE A 52 -3.58 -2.06 -5.65
C ILE A 52 -4.84 -2.21 -6.48
N VAL A 53 -5.79 -1.33 -6.26
CA VAL A 53 -7.04 -1.30 -7.00
C VAL A 53 -6.98 -0.19 -8.04
N ILE A 54 -7.07 -0.57 -9.31
CA ILE A 54 -7.26 0.35 -10.43
C ILE A 54 -8.66 0.12 -10.98
N ARG A 55 -9.50 1.15 -10.96
CA ARG A 55 -10.89 1.06 -11.43
C ARG A 55 -11.08 2.00 -12.61
N GLU A 56 -11.30 1.42 -13.77
CA GLU A 56 -11.52 2.14 -15.02
C GLU A 56 -12.98 2.57 -15.11
N LEU A 57 -13.22 3.78 -15.53
CA LEU A 57 -14.53 4.41 -15.61
C LEU A 57 -14.74 5.01 -17.01
N VAL A 58 -15.97 4.96 -17.47
CA VAL A 58 -16.41 5.66 -18.66
C VAL A 58 -17.38 6.76 -18.22
N LEU A 59 -16.97 7.99 -18.36
CA LEU A 59 -17.77 9.17 -18.05
C LEU A 59 -18.77 9.42 -19.19
N LYS A 60 -19.60 10.46 -19.03
CA LYS A 60 -20.58 10.84 -20.05
C LYS A 60 -19.90 11.05 -21.41
N GLU A 61 -20.57 10.60 -22.46
CA GLU A 61 -20.12 10.63 -23.87
C GLU A 61 -18.80 9.93 -24.15
N GLY A 62 -18.45 8.93 -23.34
CA GLY A 62 -17.36 8.02 -23.60
C GLY A 62 -15.97 8.49 -23.15
N ARG A 63 -15.84 9.61 -22.44
CA ARG A 63 -14.56 10.06 -21.90
C ARG A 63 -14.07 9.07 -20.84
N LYS A 64 -12.83 8.63 -20.97
CA LYS A 64 -12.24 7.66 -20.04
C LYS A 64 -11.70 8.34 -18.80
N ALA A 65 -11.81 7.66 -17.68
CA ALA A 65 -11.15 8.02 -16.43
C ALA A 65 -10.75 6.74 -15.69
N PHE A 66 -9.82 6.84 -14.76
CA PHE A 66 -9.57 5.76 -13.79
C PHE A 66 -9.22 6.34 -12.44
N ILE A 67 -9.47 5.53 -11.43
CA ILE A 67 -9.04 5.79 -10.06
C ILE A 67 -8.07 4.72 -9.61
N VAL A 68 -7.17 5.09 -8.69
CA VAL A 68 -6.22 4.16 -8.07
C VAL A 68 -6.12 4.41 -6.58
N PHE A 69 -6.15 3.32 -5.81
CA PHE A 69 -6.01 3.34 -4.36
C PHE A 69 -5.51 1.99 -3.84
N ILE A 70 -5.09 1.96 -2.57
CA ILE A 70 -4.66 0.75 -1.89
C ILE A 70 -5.82 0.17 -1.08
N ASP A 71 -6.17 -1.10 -1.35
CA ASP A 71 -7.25 -1.79 -0.63
C ASP A 71 -6.94 -1.92 0.87
N GLY A 72 -7.92 -1.60 1.70
CA GLY A 72 -7.77 -1.59 3.17
C GLY A 72 -7.24 -0.30 3.77
N MET A 73 -6.73 0.65 2.96
CA MET A 73 -6.28 1.95 3.43
C MET A 73 -7.32 3.06 3.23
N VAL A 74 -8.33 2.82 2.41
CA VAL A 74 -9.38 3.77 2.06
C VAL A 74 -10.76 3.31 2.50
N SER A 75 -11.64 4.27 2.77
CA SER A 75 -13.08 4.02 2.93
C SER A 75 -13.70 3.74 1.58
N THR A 76 -14.14 2.50 1.36
CA THR A 76 -14.78 2.08 0.10
C THR A 76 -16.05 2.88 -0.16
N ASP A 77 -16.82 3.18 0.90
CA ASP A 77 -18.04 3.98 0.80
C ASP A 77 -17.74 5.41 0.34
N MET A 78 -16.66 6.01 0.86
CA MET A 78 -16.22 7.34 0.42
C MET A 78 -15.74 7.33 -1.04
N VAL A 79 -15.00 6.29 -1.45
CA VAL A 79 -14.57 6.13 -2.85
C VAL A 79 -15.79 6.02 -3.77
N ASP A 80 -16.76 5.18 -3.43
CA ASP A 80 -17.95 4.97 -4.27
C ASP A 80 -18.87 6.22 -4.30
N LEU A 81 -19.16 6.83 -3.15
CA LEU A 81 -20.13 7.92 -3.04
C LEU A 81 -19.54 9.29 -3.39
N ALA A 82 -18.33 9.59 -2.87
CA ALA A 82 -17.76 10.92 -3.05
C ALA A 82 -16.96 11.04 -4.37
N ILE A 83 -16.32 9.96 -4.83
CA ILE A 83 -15.48 10.01 -6.02
C ILE A 83 -16.22 9.48 -7.24
N ILE A 84 -16.58 8.19 -7.25
CA ILE A 84 -17.11 7.54 -8.45
C ILE A 84 -18.44 8.14 -8.86
N LYS A 85 -19.37 8.29 -7.91
CA LYS A 85 -20.67 8.89 -8.20
C LYS A 85 -20.51 10.31 -8.73
N THR A 86 -19.66 11.13 -8.10
CA THR A 86 -19.40 12.51 -8.54
C THR A 86 -18.84 12.54 -9.95
N LEU A 87 -17.87 11.68 -10.29
CA LEU A 87 -17.31 11.60 -11.64
C LEU A 87 -18.36 11.23 -12.69
N LEU A 88 -19.23 10.25 -12.39
CA LEU A 88 -20.29 9.82 -13.29
C LEU A 88 -21.39 10.86 -13.49
N GLU A 89 -21.60 11.76 -12.53
CA GLU A 89 -22.59 12.85 -12.59
C GLU A 89 -22.06 14.10 -13.32
N ILE A 90 -20.75 14.22 -13.54
CA ILE A 90 -20.17 15.37 -14.25
C ILE A 90 -20.80 15.49 -15.64
N PRO A 91 -21.33 16.67 -16.04
CA PRO A 91 -21.85 16.88 -17.37
C PRO A 91 -20.75 16.75 -18.41
N TYR A 92 -21.16 16.40 -19.64
CA TYR A 92 -20.22 16.38 -20.78
C TYR A 92 -19.59 17.76 -21.00
N PHE A 93 -18.34 17.76 -21.39
CA PHE A 93 -17.61 18.95 -21.79
C PHE A 93 -16.79 18.67 -23.05
N SER A 94 -16.74 19.66 -23.93
CA SER A 94 -15.92 19.63 -25.16
C SER A 94 -14.46 19.89 -24.83
N ASP A 95 -13.56 19.47 -25.71
CA ASP A 95 -12.10 19.63 -25.55
C ASP A 95 -11.67 21.10 -25.41
N ASP A 96 -12.41 22.04 -26.02
CA ASP A 96 -12.16 23.48 -25.92
C ASP A 96 -12.38 24.03 -24.49
N LYS A 97 -13.09 23.29 -23.64
CA LYS A 97 -13.44 23.70 -22.27
C LYS A 97 -12.73 22.90 -21.18
N ILE A 98 -11.76 22.08 -21.54
CA ILE A 98 -11.04 21.19 -20.61
C ILE A 98 -10.54 21.96 -19.39
N TYR A 99 -9.92 23.12 -19.56
CA TYR A 99 -9.40 23.92 -18.43
C TYR A 99 -10.48 24.37 -17.45
N SER A 100 -11.67 24.72 -17.93
CA SER A 100 -12.76 25.10 -17.03
C SER A 100 -13.32 23.91 -16.26
N TYR A 101 -13.24 22.72 -16.84
CA TYR A 101 -13.67 21.47 -16.21
C TYR A 101 -12.66 20.91 -15.22
N GLU A 102 -11.35 21.06 -15.48
CA GLU A 102 -10.34 20.76 -14.45
C GLU A 102 -10.67 21.53 -13.16
N THR A 103 -10.99 22.82 -13.29
CA THR A 103 -11.36 23.67 -12.14
C THR A 103 -12.69 23.25 -11.51
N GLU A 104 -13.71 22.98 -12.31
CA GLU A 104 -15.02 22.57 -11.80
C GLU A 104 -14.98 21.23 -11.07
N ILE A 105 -14.20 20.27 -11.56
CA ILE A 105 -13.99 18.98 -10.88
C ILE A 105 -13.31 19.19 -9.54
N ILE A 106 -12.28 20.05 -9.49
CA ILE A 106 -11.57 20.40 -8.26
C ILE A 106 -12.55 21.00 -7.25
N ASP A 107 -13.34 21.98 -7.65
CA ASP A 107 -14.29 22.67 -6.79
C ASP A 107 -15.34 21.69 -6.21
N ARG A 108 -15.79 20.75 -7.02
CA ARG A 108 -16.76 19.71 -6.57
C ARG A 108 -16.13 18.74 -5.59
N PHE A 109 -14.89 18.29 -5.83
CA PHE A 109 -14.19 17.38 -4.91
C PHE A 109 -13.76 18.10 -3.62
N ILE A 110 -13.31 19.35 -3.72
CA ILE A 110 -12.94 20.16 -2.53
C ILE A 110 -14.16 20.37 -1.62
N ALA A 111 -15.37 20.46 -2.18
CA ALA A 111 -16.60 20.58 -1.39
C ALA A 111 -16.88 19.35 -0.48
N HIS A 112 -16.29 18.19 -0.77
CA HIS A 112 -16.55 16.93 -0.07
C HIS A 112 -15.37 16.35 0.70
N SER A 113 -14.12 16.71 0.37
CA SER A 113 -12.90 16.18 1.01
C SER A 113 -11.69 17.08 0.77
N GLN A 114 -10.62 16.83 1.52
CA GLN A 114 -9.34 17.43 1.20
C GLN A 114 -8.83 16.82 -0.12
N ALA A 115 -8.65 17.67 -1.12
CA ALA A 115 -8.16 17.28 -2.44
C ALA A 115 -6.87 18.01 -2.78
N ILE A 116 -5.94 17.26 -3.36
CA ILE A 116 -4.70 17.80 -3.93
C ILE A 116 -4.79 17.66 -5.44
N THR A 117 -4.41 18.72 -6.15
CA THR A 117 -4.30 18.73 -7.60
C THR A 117 -2.87 18.98 -7.99
N THR A 118 -2.28 18.07 -8.77
CA THR A 118 -0.89 18.16 -9.19
C THR A 118 -0.68 17.55 -10.56
N ASN A 119 0.37 18.00 -11.24
CA ASN A 119 0.89 17.36 -12.45
C ASN A 119 2.05 16.39 -12.13
N SER A 120 2.52 16.32 -10.88
CA SER A 120 3.59 15.40 -10.47
C SER A 120 3.04 14.03 -10.17
N MET A 121 3.52 13.01 -10.87
CA MET A 121 3.21 11.62 -10.57
C MET A 121 3.73 11.20 -9.21
N ASP A 122 4.93 11.63 -8.81
CA ASP A 122 5.51 11.28 -7.51
C ASP A 122 4.63 11.75 -6.36
N THR A 123 4.14 13.01 -6.41
CA THR A 123 3.19 13.53 -5.42
C THR A 123 1.91 12.67 -5.34
N ILE A 124 1.40 12.24 -6.50
CA ILE A 124 0.21 11.38 -6.54
C ILE A 124 0.50 10.01 -5.91
N PHE A 125 1.67 9.42 -6.20
CA PHE A 125 2.06 8.14 -5.60
C PHE A 125 2.27 8.23 -4.10
N GLU A 126 2.87 9.32 -3.61
CA GLU A 126 2.99 9.60 -2.17
C GLU A 126 1.62 9.62 -1.49
N GLU A 127 0.66 10.34 -2.07
CA GLU A 127 -0.71 10.43 -1.53
C GLU A 127 -1.42 9.06 -1.55
N VAL A 128 -1.30 8.29 -2.62
CA VAL A 128 -1.88 6.94 -2.70
C VAL A 128 -1.23 6.02 -1.66
N ASN A 129 0.09 6.06 -1.51
CA ASN A 129 0.81 5.29 -0.50
C ASN A 129 0.47 5.74 0.93
N PHE A 130 -0.03 6.96 1.10
CA PHE A 130 -0.52 7.47 2.38
C PHE A 130 -2.00 7.12 2.64
N GLY A 131 -2.70 6.49 1.70
CA GLY A 131 -4.09 6.07 1.79
C GLY A 131 -5.08 7.02 1.11
N GLY A 132 -4.61 7.84 0.19
CA GLY A 132 -5.46 8.63 -0.71
C GLY A 132 -6.00 7.81 -1.88
N CYS A 133 -7.01 8.34 -2.56
CA CYS A 133 -7.49 7.84 -3.84
C CYS A 133 -7.14 8.84 -4.93
N ALA A 134 -6.33 8.41 -5.91
CA ALA A 134 -6.00 9.25 -7.04
C ALA A 134 -6.98 9.06 -8.20
N VAL A 135 -7.23 10.14 -8.94
CA VAL A 135 -8.15 10.21 -10.09
C VAL A 135 -7.42 10.78 -11.29
N PHE A 136 -7.56 10.11 -12.43
CA PHE A 136 -7.05 10.54 -13.72
C PHE A 136 -8.18 10.58 -14.72
N VAL A 137 -8.26 11.67 -15.48
CA VAL A 137 -9.27 11.87 -16.51
C VAL A 137 -8.60 12.13 -17.84
N ASP A 138 -9.08 11.48 -18.88
CA ASP A 138 -8.54 11.63 -20.24
C ASP A 138 -8.61 13.09 -20.72
N GLY A 139 -7.51 13.57 -21.29
CA GLY A 139 -7.37 14.96 -21.77
C GLY A 139 -6.87 15.93 -20.69
N PHE A 140 -6.84 15.57 -19.41
CA PHE A 140 -6.37 16.44 -18.33
C PHE A 140 -4.85 16.34 -18.18
N SER A 141 -4.23 17.48 -17.85
CA SER A 141 -2.79 17.58 -17.59
C SER A 141 -2.42 17.45 -16.13
N LYS A 142 -3.41 17.23 -15.27
CA LYS A 142 -3.27 17.07 -13.83
C LYS A 142 -4.05 15.88 -13.35
N GLY A 143 -3.54 15.21 -12.32
CA GLY A 143 -4.27 14.24 -11.53
C GLY A 143 -4.77 14.85 -10.23
N PHE A 144 -5.73 14.18 -9.62
CA PHE A 144 -6.32 14.58 -8.33
C PHE A 144 -6.07 13.48 -7.32
N SER A 145 -5.73 13.83 -6.10
CA SER A 145 -5.71 12.90 -4.97
C SER A 145 -6.68 13.39 -3.89
N LEU A 146 -7.54 12.50 -3.44
CA LEU A 146 -8.55 12.78 -2.43
C LEU A 146 -8.23 12.00 -1.16
N ASP A 147 -8.29 12.70 -0.02
CA ASP A 147 -8.14 12.06 1.28
C ASP A 147 -9.42 11.31 1.65
N VAL A 148 -9.38 10.01 1.47
CA VAL A 148 -10.46 9.07 1.81
C VAL A 148 -9.98 7.98 2.76
N ARG A 149 -8.95 8.28 3.56
CA ARG A 149 -8.32 7.35 4.49
C ARG A 149 -9.33 6.82 5.49
N GLU A 150 -9.33 5.52 5.65
CA GLU A 150 -10.02 4.83 6.72
C GLU A 150 -9.07 3.84 7.37
N TRP A 151 -8.48 4.27 8.46
CA TRP A 151 -7.74 3.35 9.29
C TRP A 151 -8.75 2.51 10.08
N GLY A 152 -8.83 1.23 9.76
CA GLY A 152 -9.76 0.31 10.45
C GLY A 152 -9.55 0.36 11.96
N THR A 153 -10.27 1.25 12.63
CA THR A 153 -10.14 1.50 14.08
C THR A 153 -10.86 0.45 14.93
N ARG A 154 -11.63 -0.45 14.33
CA ARG A 154 -12.60 -1.31 15.06
C ARG A 154 -12.14 -2.74 15.31
N SER A 155 -10.91 -3.06 15.46
CA SER A 155 -10.45 -4.36 15.99
C SER A 155 -8.93 -4.56 15.96
N ILE A 156 -8.16 -3.48 16.01
CA ILE A 156 -6.72 -3.61 16.19
C ILE A 156 -6.48 -3.97 17.64
N GLY A 157 -6.22 -5.27 17.89
CA GLY A 157 -5.86 -5.79 19.20
C GLY A 157 -4.46 -5.36 19.61
N LYS A 158 -4.12 -5.62 20.87
CA LYS A 158 -2.74 -5.57 21.35
C LYS A 158 -2.11 -6.94 21.17
N PRO A 159 -0.79 -7.04 20.91
CA PRO A 159 -0.11 -8.32 20.89
C PRO A 159 -0.26 -9.02 22.23
N GLU A 160 -0.76 -10.25 22.23
CA GLU A 160 -0.95 -11.01 23.46
C GLU A 160 0.35 -11.62 23.96
N ASN A 161 1.16 -12.16 23.04
CA ASN A 161 2.38 -12.90 23.34
C ASN A 161 3.66 -12.06 23.15
N GLU A 162 3.58 -10.94 22.43
CA GLU A 162 4.72 -10.09 22.09
C GLU A 162 4.53 -8.65 22.59
N GLN A 163 4.12 -8.49 23.84
CA GLN A 163 3.84 -7.18 24.43
C GLN A 163 5.08 -6.26 24.38
N SER A 164 4.90 -5.05 23.85
CA SER A 164 5.91 -4.01 23.85
C SER A 164 5.69 -3.06 25.02
N ILE A 165 6.73 -2.83 25.83
CA ILE A 165 6.69 -1.83 26.91
C ILE A 165 6.77 -0.43 26.30
N TYR A 166 7.53 -0.25 25.22
CA TYR A 166 7.68 0.99 24.47
C TYR A 166 7.53 0.71 22.98
N GLY A 167 6.68 1.48 22.28
CA GLY A 167 6.50 1.39 20.81
C GLY A 167 5.06 1.07 20.40
N PRO A 168 4.84 0.76 19.10
CA PRO A 168 3.53 0.43 18.57
C PRO A 168 2.91 -0.78 19.28
N GLN A 169 1.62 -0.67 19.59
CA GLN A 169 0.85 -1.73 20.26
C GLN A 169 -0.18 -2.37 19.32
N GLU A 170 -0.13 -2.05 18.03
CA GLU A 170 -1.00 -2.67 17.03
C GLU A 170 -0.55 -4.12 16.78
N ALA A 171 -1.51 -5.02 16.65
CA ALA A 171 -1.28 -6.43 16.34
C ALA A 171 -2.03 -6.82 15.06
N PHE A 172 -1.54 -7.87 14.40
CA PHE A 172 -2.28 -8.51 13.32
C PHE A 172 -3.60 -9.11 13.82
N ALA A 173 -4.59 -9.13 12.95
CA ALA A 173 -5.92 -9.69 13.16
C ALA A 173 -6.17 -10.84 12.15
N GLU A 174 -7.38 -11.42 12.18
CA GLU A 174 -7.72 -12.51 11.27
C GLU A 174 -7.96 -12.05 9.82
N MET A 175 -8.36 -10.80 9.62
CA MET A 175 -8.65 -10.28 8.28
C MET A 175 -7.39 -9.89 7.53
N LEU A 176 -7.10 -10.59 6.43
CA LEU A 176 -5.94 -10.35 5.56
C LEU A 176 -5.82 -8.89 5.12
N ARG A 177 -6.93 -8.29 4.67
CA ARG A 177 -6.98 -6.89 4.21
C ARG A 177 -6.47 -5.91 5.27
N ASN A 178 -6.91 -6.10 6.53
CA ASN A 178 -6.48 -5.25 7.63
C ASN A 178 -4.98 -5.42 7.92
N ASN A 179 -4.50 -6.66 7.86
CA ASN A 179 -3.11 -6.98 8.13
C ASN A 179 -2.17 -6.37 7.07
N THR A 180 -2.54 -6.45 5.79
CA THR A 180 -1.80 -5.80 4.70
C THR A 180 -1.77 -4.29 4.89
N ALA A 181 -2.92 -3.69 5.23
CA ALA A 181 -3.02 -2.25 5.50
C ALA A 181 -2.15 -1.80 6.68
N LEU A 182 -2.03 -2.60 7.76
CA LEU A 182 -1.13 -2.29 8.88
C LEU A 182 0.34 -2.23 8.45
N VAL A 183 0.78 -3.11 7.56
CA VAL A 183 2.14 -3.06 7.00
C VAL A 183 2.29 -1.85 6.08
N ARG A 184 1.32 -1.58 5.20
CA ARG A 184 1.30 -0.40 4.32
C ARG A 184 1.32 0.93 5.08
N LYS A 185 0.66 0.99 6.22
CA LYS A 185 0.68 2.17 7.11
C LYS A 185 2.10 2.51 7.59
N ILE A 186 2.95 1.50 7.75
CA ILE A 186 4.35 1.67 8.17
C ILE A 186 5.25 1.89 6.96
N ILE A 187 5.11 1.06 5.90
CA ILE A 187 5.91 1.14 4.67
C ILE A 187 5.07 1.79 3.58
N LYS A 188 5.27 3.10 3.40
CA LYS A 188 4.54 3.92 2.43
C LYS A 188 5.31 3.99 1.12
N SER A 189 5.40 2.88 0.41
CA SER A 189 6.18 2.77 -0.82
C SER A 189 5.49 1.89 -1.85
N GLU A 190 5.48 2.32 -3.10
CA GLU A 190 5.04 1.54 -4.25
C GLU A 190 5.93 0.33 -4.53
N LYS A 191 7.14 0.31 -3.95
CA LYS A 191 8.07 -0.83 -4.03
C LYS A 191 7.66 -2.00 -3.14
N LEU A 192 6.80 -1.77 -2.15
CA LEU A 192 6.22 -2.86 -1.37
C LEU A 192 5.24 -3.64 -2.24
N ILE A 193 5.54 -4.89 -2.50
CA ILE A 193 4.71 -5.81 -3.28
C ILE A 193 3.91 -6.70 -2.34
N ALA A 194 2.61 -6.77 -2.57
CA ALA A 194 1.69 -7.70 -1.91
C ALA A 194 1.22 -8.73 -2.94
N GLU A 195 2.02 -9.77 -3.15
CA GLU A 195 1.73 -10.83 -4.11
C GLU A 195 0.69 -11.79 -3.54
N GLY A 196 -0.45 -11.92 -4.23
CA GLY A 196 -1.55 -12.77 -3.80
C GLY A 196 -1.23 -14.26 -3.93
N ILE A 197 -1.50 -15.02 -2.86
CA ILE A 197 -1.31 -16.47 -2.85
C ILE A 197 -2.59 -17.20 -2.41
N LYS A 198 -2.67 -18.51 -2.72
CA LYS A 198 -3.74 -19.40 -2.25
C LYS A 198 -3.13 -20.74 -1.84
N ILE A 199 -3.48 -21.20 -0.64
CA ILE A 199 -3.00 -22.48 -0.11
C ILE A 199 -4.21 -23.38 0.22
N GLY A 200 -4.07 -24.68 -0.06
CA GLY A 200 -5.12 -25.67 0.18
C GLY A 200 -6.04 -25.88 -1.03
N SER A 201 -6.19 -27.14 -1.45
CA SER A 201 -7.01 -27.49 -2.61
C SER A 201 -8.51 -27.34 -2.34
N VAL A 202 -8.95 -27.51 -1.08
CA VAL A 202 -10.35 -27.40 -0.64
C VAL A 202 -10.61 -26.04 0.01
N SER A 203 -9.80 -25.65 1.02
CA SER A 203 -10.01 -24.38 1.74
C SER A 203 -9.73 -23.16 0.88
N LYS A 204 -8.80 -23.25 -0.07
CA LYS A 204 -8.36 -22.13 -0.93
C LYS A 204 -8.06 -20.88 -0.11
N THR A 205 -7.40 -21.09 1.03
CA THR A 205 -7.05 -20.02 1.98
C THR A 205 -6.23 -18.97 1.28
N ARG A 206 -6.73 -17.74 1.27
CA ARG A 206 -6.03 -16.60 0.65
C ARG A 206 -4.95 -16.10 1.58
N GLY A 207 -3.89 -15.61 0.99
CA GLY A 207 -2.80 -14.95 1.69
C GLY A 207 -2.08 -13.96 0.77
N VAL A 208 -1.09 -13.31 1.33
CA VAL A 208 -0.16 -12.45 0.57
C VAL A 208 1.27 -12.76 0.99
N MET A 209 2.15 -12.75 0.01
CA MET A 209 3.59 -12.72 0.18
C MET A 209 4.05 -11.28 -0.02
N LEU A 210 4.60 -10.67 1.03
CA LEU A 210 5.09 -9.30 1.04
C LEU A 210 6.60 -9.28 0.86
N TYR A 211 7.10 -8.37 0.02
CA TYR A 211 8.52 -8.08 -0.14
C TYR A 211 8.70 -6.68 -0.74
N ILE A 212 9.88 -6.07 -0.56
CA ILE A 212 10.22 -4.79 -1.19
C ILE A 212 11.07 -5.08 -2.43
N SER A 213 10.58 -4.69 -3.61
CA SER A 213 11.09 -5.14 -4.91
C SER A 213 12.53 -4.74 -5.22
N ASP A 214 13.02 -3.66 -4.65
CA ASP A 214 14.39 -3.15 -4.84
C ASP A 214 15.35 -3.47 -3.68
N ILE A 215 14.85 -4.12 -2.60
CA ILE A 215 15.64 -4.51 -1.44
C ILE A 215 15.74 -6.03 -1.32
N ALA A 216 14.64 -6.76 -1.55
CA ALA A 216 14.61 -8.20 -1.42
C ALA A 216 15.43 -8.88 -2.52
N ASN A 217 16.16 -9.94 -2.14
CA ASN A 217 16.85 -10.78 -3.11
C ASN A 217 15.83 -11.55 -3.96
N SER A 218 15.90 -11.40 -5.29
CA SER A 218 14.98 -12.04 -6.24
C SER A 218 15.00 -13.57 -6.13
N ASP A 219 16.18 -14.19 -5.98
CA ASP A 219 16.30 -15.64 -5.88
C ASP A 219 15.61 -16.18 -4.62
N MET A 220 15.68 -15.42 -3.53
CA MET A 220 14.97 -15.75 -2.29
C MET A 220 13.45 -15.62 -2.45
N VAL A 221 12.97 -14.55 -3.09
CA VAL A 221 11.53 -14.35 -3.36
C VAL A 221 11.02 -15.51 -4.23
N ASP A 222 11.76 -15.90 -5.27
CA ASP A 222 11.40 -16.99 -6.17
C ASP A 222 11.40 -18.34 -5.45
N GLU A 223 12.36 -18.59 -4.56
CA GLU A 223 12.42 -19.82 -3.76
C GLU A 223 11.26 -19.91 -2.78
N VAL A 224 10.92 -18.82 -2.08
CA VAL A 224 9.73 -18.78 -1.19
C VAL A 224 8.45 -19.03 -2.00
N ARG A 225 8.30 -18.38 -3.15
CA ARG A 225 7.18 -18.59 -4.07
C ARG A 225 7.08 -20.04 -4.53
N ARG A 226 8.19 -20.64 -4.92
CA ARG A 226 8.28 -22.03 -5.33
C ARG A 226 7.84 -22.98 -4.20
N ARG A 227 8.31 -22.75 -2.98
CA ARG A 227 7.94 -23.56 -1.81
C ARG A 227 6.46 -23.44 -1.49
N ILE A 228 5.91 -22.22 -1.46
CA ILE A 228 4.46 -22.00 -1.26
C ILE A 228 3.64 -22.76 -2.29
N ASN A 229 4.01 -22.67 -3.56
CA ASN A 229 3.33 -23.37 -4.66
C ASN A 229 3.46 -24.89 -4.61
N SER A 230 4.47 -25.42 -3.93
CA SER A 230 4.69 -26.87 -3.75
C SER A 230 3.87 -27.47 -2.60
N ILE A 231 3.24 -26.65 -1.76
CA ILE A 231 2.42 -27.11 -0.65
C ILE A 231 1.19 -27.84 -1.19
N ASN A 232 1.09 -29.14 -0.91
CA ASN A 232 -0.03 -29.97 -1.32
C ASN A 232 -0.84 -30.46 -0.11
N ILE A 233 -1.79 -29.62 0.33
CA ILE A 233 -2.71 -29.91 1.43
C ILE A 233 -4.14 -29.60 1.02
N GLN A 234 -5.10 -30.16 1.72
CA GLN A 234 -6.53 -29.91 1.44
C GLN A 234 -7.00 -28.62 2.10
N TYR A 235 -6.58 -28.35 3.31
CA TYR A 235 -6.98 -27.17 4.10
C TYR A 235 -5.83 -26.67 4.98
N VAL A 236 -5.91 -25.39 5.36
CA VAL A 236 -5.03 -24.72 6.32
C VAL A 236 -5.89 -24.18 7.46
N ILE A 237 -5.54 -24.49 8.68
CA ILE A 237 -6.19 -23.92 9.86
C ILE A 237 -5.32 -22.81 10.45
N ALA A 238 -4.03 -23.04 10.59
CA ALA A 238 -3.09 -22.15 11.22
C ALA A 238 -1.87 -21.88 10.33
N ILE A 239 -1.32 -20.68 10.43
CA ILE A 239 -0.13 -20.28 9.64
C ILE A 239 1.10 -21.09 10.05
N GLU A 240 1.14 -21.60 11.26
CA GLU A 240 2.20 -22.45 11.80
C GLU A 240 2.31 -23.79 11.06
N GLU A 241 1.18 -24.34 10.55
CA GLU A 241 1.21 -25.52 9.68
C GLU A 241 1.95 -25.23 8.36
N VAL A 242 1.73 -24.04 7.82
CA VAL A 242 2.42 -23.59 6.62
C VAL A 242 3.92 -23.39 6.90
N ALA A 243 4.27 -22.81 8.05
CA ALA A 243 5.67 -22.67 8.46
C ALA A 243 6.41 -24.01 8.47
N MET A 244 5.81 -25.05 9.09
CA MET A 244 6.40 -26.39 9.12
C MET A 244 6.58 -27.03 7.73
N MET A 245 5.73 -26.67 6.76
CA MET A 245 5.84 -27.17 5.39
C MET A 245 6.85 -26.41 4.53
N LEU A 246 7.10 -25.15 4.89
CA LEU A 246 8.09 -24.30 4.23
C LEU A 246 9.52 -24.58 4.72
N GLU A 247 9.68 -25.10 5.94
CA GLU A 247 10.96 -25.48 6.48
C GLU A 247 11.47 -26.77 5.81
N ASP A 248 12.74 -26.79 5.43
CA ASP A 248 13.38 -28.02 4.99
C ASP A 248 13.49 -28.98 6.18
N LYS A 249 13.08 -30.25 5.98
CA LYS A 249 13.21 -31.33 6.97
C LYS A 249 14.66 -31.72 7.28
N THR A 250 15.62 -30.89 6.94
CA THR A 250 17.03 -31.10 7.28
C THR A 250 17.26 -30.67 8.73
N PHE A 251 18.07 -31.45 9.44
CA PHE A 251 18.53 -31.32 10.83
C PHE A 251 19.11 -29.93 11.17
N SER A 252 18.42 -28.84 10.87
CA SER A 252 18.80 -27.50 11.32
C SER A 252 18.28 -27.29 12.73
N LEU A 253 19.17 -27.04 13.67
CA LEU A 253 18.86 -26.70 15.05
C LEU A 253 18.21 -25.31 15.20
N THR A 254 18.14 -24.53 14.12
CA THR A 254 17.53 -23.19 14.09
C THR A 254 16.44 -23.14 13.06
N SER A 255 15.23 -22.75 13.49
CA SER A 255 14.13 -22.42 12.59
C SER A 255 14.52 -21.22 11.73
N HIS A 256 14.35 -21.34 10.40
CA HIS A 256 14.59 -20.26 9.45
C HIS A 256 13.31 -19.40 9.24
N ILE A 257 12.25 -19.69 9.97
CA ILE A 257 10.96 -19.00 9.90
C ILE A 257 10.59 -18.51 11.29
N PHE A 258 10.21 -17.24 11.38
CA PHE A 258 9.76 -16.63 12.62
C PHE A 258 8.34 -16.13 12.48
N ALA A 259 7.47 -16.51 13.42
CA ALA A 259 6.09 -16.02 13.48
C ALA A 259 6.00 -14.79 14.39
N THR A 260 5.26 -13.76 13.97
CA THR A 260 5.06 -12.53 14.75
C THR A 260 3.61 -12.06 14.69
N GLU A 261 3.11 -11.53 15.80
CA GLU A 261 1.83 -10.83 15.90
C GLU A 261 1.98 -9.33 15.55
N ARG A 262 3.22 -8.83 15.39
CA ARG A 262 3.53 -7.41 15.34
C ARG A 262 3.80 -6.93 13.91
N PRO A 263 2.97 -5.98 13.40
CA PRO A 263 3.19 -5.36 12.08
C PRO A 263 4.52 -4.59 11.97
N ASP A 264 4.98 -3.96 13.06
CA ASP A 264 6.24 -3.23 13.07
C ASP A 264 7.47 -4.16 12.91
N ARG A 265 7.43 -5.36 13.49
CA ARG A 265 8.47 -6.38 13.26
C ARG A 265 8.47 -6.89 11.81
N ALA A 266 7.27 -7.14 11.27
CA ALA A 266 7.13 -7.53 9.86
C ALA A 266 7.66 -6.43 8.93
N ALA A 267 7.30 -5.17 9.17
CA ALA A 267 7.78 -4.04 8.39
C ALA A 267 9.31 -3.89 8.46
N ARG A 268 9.90 -4.02 9.67
CA ARG A 268 11.35 -4.01 9.82
C ARG A 268 12.02 -5.12 9.01
N ALA A 269 11.50 -6.34 9.08
CA ALA A 269 12.05 -7.47 8.33
C ALA A 269 12.01 -7.22 6.82
N LEU A 270 10.93 -6.61 6.31
CA LEU A 270 10.82 -6.21 4.90
C LEU A 270 11.89 -5.19 4.50
N THR A 271 12.19 -4.19 5.35
CA THR A 271 13.27 -3.22 5.08
C THR A 271 14.67 -3.82 5.16
N GLU A 272 14.80 -5.00 5.79
CA GLU A 272 16.04 -5.81 5.80
C GLU A 272 16.12 -6.78 4.60
N GLY A 273 15.19 -6.71 3.64
CA GLY A 273 15.16 -7.53 2.43
C GLY A 273 14.52 -8.90 2.61
N ARG A 274 13.85 -9.16 3.73
CA ARG A 274 13.17 -10.43 4.00
C ARG A 274 11.79 -10.48 3.35
N VAL A 275 11.25 -11.69 3.26
CA VAL A 275 9.89 -11.97 2.80
C VAL A 275 8.97 -12.18 4.00
N VAL A 276 7.76 -11.64 3.93
CA VAL A 276 6.74 -11.83 4.96
C VAL A 276 5.51 -12.48 4.34
N LEU A 277 5.00 -13.52 4.98
CA LEU A 277 3.79 -14.22 4.57
C LEU A 277 2.66 -13.96 5.57
N ILE A 278 1.49 -13.56 5.07
CA ILE A 278 0.27 -13.35 5.85
C ILE A 278 -0.85 -14.18 5.25
N LEU A 279 -1.61 -14.90 6.08
CA LEU A 279 -2.77 -15.68 5.66
C LEU A 279 -4.05 -15.10 6.24
N ASN A 280 -5.13 -15.18 5.48
CA ASN A 280 -6.45 -14.86 5.98
C ASN A 280 -6.86 -15.86 7.05
N GLY A 281 -7.41 -15.37 8.16
CA GLY A 281 -7.78 -16.19 9.32
C GLY A 281 -6.66 -16.37 10.34
N SER A 282 -5.46 -15.78 10.11
CA SER A 282 -4.35 -15.86 11.08
C SER A 282 -3.97 -14.48 11.61
N PRO A 283 -3.88 -14.31 12.95
CA PRO A 283 -3.39 -13.08 13.58
C PRO A 283 -1.86 -13.03 13.66
N ARG A 284 -1.17 -13.78 12.82
CA ARG A 284 0.30 -13.85 12.77
C ARG A 284 0.80 -13.78 11.34
N ALA A 285 2.02 -13.25 11.19
CA ALA A 285 2.78 -13.26 9.96
C ALA A 285 4.04 -14.11 10.11
N LEU A 286 4.48 -14.77 9.04
CA LEU A 286 5.76 -15.47 8.99
C LEU A 286 6.82 -14.59 8.32
N ILE A 287 7.98 -14.50 8.93
CA ILE A 287 9.15 -13.79 8.40
C ILE A 287 10.19 -14.83 7.94
N MET A 288 10.70 -14.67 6.72
CA MET A 288 11.62 -15.61 6.07
C MET A 288 12.73 -14.88 5.33
N PRO A 289 13.99 -15.34 5.39
CA PRO A 289 14.56 -16.18 6.46
C PRO A 289 14.77 -15.38 7.73
N THR A 290 14.93 -16.05 8.89
CA THR A 290 15.21 -15.37 10.16
C THR A 290 16.67 -14.97 10.32
N ASN A 291 17.59 -15.68 9.66
CA ASN A 291 19.01 -15.38 9.62
C ASN A 291 19.48 -15.37 8.16
N ALA A 292 20.06 -14.26 7.76
CA ALA A 292 20.85 -14.13 6.54
C ALA A 292 22.32 -14.27 6.90
#